data_8a7da3e0b620868477fc472c7924db68
#
_entry.id   8a7da3e0b620868477fc472c7924db68
#
_cell.length_a   1.000
_cell.length_b   1.000
_cell.length_c   1.000
_cell.angle_alpha   90.00
_cell.angle_beta   90.00
_cell.angle_gamma   90.00
#
_symmetry.space_group_name_H-M   'P 1'
#
loop_
_entity.id
_entity.type
_entity.pdbx_description
1 polymer ?
#
loop_
_entity_poly.entity_id
_entity_poly.type
_entity_poly.pdbx_seq_one_letter_code
_entity_poly.pdbx_strand_id
1 'polypeptide(L)'
;MLRSLYSGVSGVKGHQTYLDVVGNNIANVNTTGFKRSNVLFQDLLYQNVRGAMAPDAGQGRGGINPMQIGLGSMVGAVETIHTQGTMQYTGNRNDFGISGDGYFVVKTGADTFYTRAGSATMDSGGNLVMSGMGYIYQGYKMSKDPTDPTK
;
A
#
# COMPACT_ATOMS: atom_id res chain seq x y z
N MET A 1 10.48 19.95 -29.31
CA MET A 1 9.61 20.68 -28.35
C MET A 1 8.41 19.86 -27.87
N LEU A 2 7.67 19.14 -28.74
CA LEU A 2 6.54 18.31 -28.27
C LEU A 2 6.94 17.21 -27.28
N ARG A 3 8.10 16.58 -27.44
CA ARG A 3 8.58 15.51 -26.54
C ARG A 3 8.82 16.02 -25.11
N SER A 4 9.41 17.20 -24.95
CA SER A 4 9.65 17.79 -23.64
C SER A 4 8.34 18.16 -22.95
N LEU A 5 7.33 18.58 -23.70
CA LEU A 5 5.98 18.82 -23.18
C LEU A 5 5.33 17.52 -22.69
N TYR A 6 5.40 16.44 -23.47
CA TYR A 6 4.85 15.15 -23.06
C TYR A 6 5.58 14.58 -21.84
N SER A 7 6.90 14.70 -21.78
CA SER A 7 7.68 14.30 -20.59
C SER A 7 7.26 15.11 -19.36
N GLY A 8 7.07 16.44 -19.51
CA GLY A 8 6.55 17.28 -18.42
C GLY A 8 5.14 16.87 -17.97
N VAL A 9 4.23 16.60 -18.92
CA VAL A 9 2.86 16.18 -18.63
C VAL A 9 2.85 14.82 -17.90
N SER A 10 3.71 13.86 -18.30
CA SER A 10 3.82 12.57 -17.59
C SER A 10 4.25 12.76 -16.14
N GLY A 11 5.23 13.64 -15.90
CA GLY A 11 5.67 13.97 -14.54
C GLY A 11 4.55 14.61 -13.70
N VAL A 12 3.81 15.58 -14.26
CA VAL A 12 2.68 16.21 -13.56
C VAL A 12 1.61 15.20 -13.18
N LYS A 13 1.22 14.30 -14.11
CA LYS A 13 0.25 13.24 -13.83
C LYS A 13 0.73 12.27 -12.74
N GLY A 14 2.00 11.91 -12.78
CA GLY A 14 2.60 11.06 -11.73
C GLY A 14 2.56 11.74 -10.36
N HIS A 15 2.91 13.01 -10.28
CA HIS A 15 2.84 13.77 -9.03
C HIS A 15 1.41 14.04 -8.57
N GLN A 16 0.44 14.16 -9.46
CA GLN A 16 -0.98 14.21 -9.08
C GLN A 16 -1.40 12.94 -8.36
N THR A 17 -1.10 11.77 -8.91
CA THR A 17 -1.38 10.49 -8.25
C THR A 17 -0.65 10.38 -6.90
N TYR A 18 0.59 10.87 -6.81
CA TYR A 18 1.33 10.92 -5.55
C TYR A 18 0.60 11.78 -4.51
N LEU A 19 0.12 12.96 -4.88
CA LEU A 19 -0.62 13.85 -4.00
C LEU A 19 -1.94 13.23 -3.54
N ASP A 20 -2.64 12.50 -4.41
CA ASP A 20 -3.87 11.78 -4.05
C ASP A 20 -3.61 10.72 -2.97
N VAL A 21 -2.51 9.96 -3.10
CA VAL A 21 -2.10 8.97 -2.11
C VAL A 21 -1.68 9.63 -0.78
N VAL A 22 -0.91 10.72 -0.84
CA VAL A 22 -0.51 11.47 0.36
C VAL A 22 -1.73 12.08 1.04
N GLY A 23 -2.68 12.64 0.28
CA GLY A 23 -3.93 13.16 0.79
C GLY A 23 -4.74 12.09 1.53
N ASN A 24 -4.82 10.87 0.96
CA ASN A 24 -5.46 9.74 1.62
C ASN A 24 -4.74 9.33 2.91
N ASN A 25 -3.42 9.29 2.92
CA ASN A 25 -2.63 8.99 4.12
C ASN A 25 -2.88 10.02 5.23
N ILE A 26 -2.95 11.31 4.88
CA ILE A 26 -3.21 12.40 5.85
C ILE A 26 -4.65 12.29 6.38
N ALA A 27 -5.62 12.05 5.51
CA ALA A 27 -7.02 11.90 5.90
C ALA A 27 -7.21 10.76 6.93
N ASN A 28 -6.42 9.69 6.79
CA ASN A 28 -6.51 8.50 7.63
C ASN A 28 -5.47 8.45 8.76
N VAL A 29 -4.80 9.56 9.09
CA VAL A 29 -3.76 9.59 10.15
C VAL A 29 -4.31 9.18 11.52
N ASN A 30 -5.58 9.47 11.80
CA ASN A 30 -6.27 9.10 13.04
C ASN A 30 -7.11 7.82 12.93
N THR A 31 -7.09 7.14 11.79
CA THR A 31 -7.84 5.90 11.59
C THR A 31 -7.07 4.73 12.20
N THR A 32 -7.68 4.03 13.16
CA THR A 32 -7.06 2.88 13.82
C THR A 32 -6.83 1.74 12.85
N GLY A 33 -5.61 1.19 12.87
CA GLY A 33 -5.25 0.09 11.98
C GLY A 33 -4.96 0.48 10.53
N PHE A 34 -5.00 1.77 10.19
CA PHE A 34 -4.64 2.23 8.85
C PHE A 34 -3.16 1.97 8.55
N LYS A 35 -2.87 1.56 7.33
CA LYS A 35 -1.52 1.39 6.80
C LYS A 35 -1.29 2.36 5.65
N ARG A 36 -0.23 3.16 5.77
CA ARG A 36 0.10 4.16 4.75
C ARG A 36 0.46 3.50 3.43
N SER A 37 0.06 4.12 2.34
CA SER A 37 0.50 3.74 1.00
C SER A 37 1.63 4.66 0.53
N ASN A 38 2.52 4.12 -0.29
CA ASN A 38 3.61 4.84 -0.94
C ASN A 38 3.54 4.63 -2.45
N VAL A 39 3.91 5.65 -3.20
CA VAL A 39 3.93 5.61 -4.67
C VAL A 39 5.36 5.39 -5.14
N LEU A 40 5.56 4.38 -5.97
CA LEU A 40 6.83 4.12 -6.65
C LEU A 40 6.78 4.68 -8.06
N PHE A 41 7.74 5.53 -8.37
CA PHE A 41 7.94 6.06 -9.71
C PHE A 41 8.88 5.16 -10.49
N GLN A 42 8.58 5.03 -11.77
CA GLN A 42 9.41 4.30 -12.73
C GLN A 42 9.75 5.21 -13.91
N ASP A 43 10.97 5.12 -14.36
CA ASP A 43 11.44 5.82 -15.55
C ASP A 43 10.87 5.17 -16.81
N LEU A 44 10.55 5.99 -17.80
CA LEU A 44 10.17 5.53 -19.14
C LEU A 44 11.42 5.24 -19.97
N LEU A 45 11.25 4.36 -20.97
CA LEU A 45 12.33 3.97 -21.86
C LEU A 45 13.01 5.18 -22.52
N TYR A 46 14.31 5.08 -22.71
CA TYR A 46 15.10 6.10 -23.38
C TYR A 46 15.03 5.91 -24.90
N GLN A 47 14.93 7.02 -25.61
CA GLN A 47 15.07 7.02 -27.04
C GLN A 47 16.52 7.28 -27.44
N ASN A 48 17.11 6.37 -28.23
CA ASN A 48 18.44 6.57 -28.80
C ASN A 48 18.38 7.57 -29.95
N VAL A 49 19.07 8.68 -29.83
CA VAL A 49 19.24 9.67 -30.88
C VAL A 49 20.48 9.32 -31.74
N ARG A 50 21.52 8.82 -31.09
CA ARG A 50 22.74 8.35 -31.72
C ARG A 50 23.25 7.11 -31.01
N GLY A 51 23.59 6.07 -31.78
CA GLY A 51 24.22 4.87 -31.26
C GLY A 51 25.65 5.10 -30.78
N ALA A 52 26.15 4.18 -29.95
CA ALA A 52 27.56 4.13 -29.59
C ALA A 52 28.38 3.75 -30.82
N MET A 53 29.57 4.32 -30.96
CA MET A 53 30.59 3.92 -31.96
C MET A 53 31.85 3.46 -31.25
N ALA A 54 32.34 2.30 -31.64
CA ALA A 54 33.63 1.80 -31.12
C ALA A 54 34.81 2.66 -31.60
N PRO A 55 35.90 2.72 -30.85
CA PRO A 55 37.11 3.41 -31.27
C PRO A 55 37.69 2.68 -32.49
N ASP A 56 38.11 3.44 -33.49
CA ASP A 56 38.84 2.96 -34.66
C ASP A 56 40.33 3.37 -34.58
N ALA A 57 41.15 2.41 -34.19
CA ALA A 57 42.56 2.63 -34.05
C ALA A 57 43.27 2.89 -35.40
N GLY A 58 42.68 2.43 -36.53
CA GLY A 58 43.25 2.64 -37.89
C GLY A 58 43.09 4.05 -38.40
N GLN A 59 42.13 4.80 -37.91
CA GLN A 59 41.86 6.20 -38.29
C GLN A 59 42.13 7.22 -37.17
N GLY A 60 42.69 6.77 -36.04
CA GLY A 60 42.94 7.65 -34.90
C GLY A 60 41.69 8.23 -34.24
N ARG A 61 40.51 7.58 -34.42
CA ARG A 61 39.22 8.02 -33.86
C ARG A 61 38.99 7.35 -32.50
N GLY A 62 38.73 8.16 -31.49
CA GLY A 62 38.18 7.68 -30.21
C GLY A 62 36.73 7.20 -30.32
N GLY A 63 36.31 6.30 -29.42
CA GLY A 63 34.94 5.86 -29.29
C GLY A 63 33.97 7.00 -28.93
N ILE A 64 32.75 6.91 -29.35
CA ILE A 64 31.69 7.88 -29.06
C ILE A 64 30.58 7.20 -28.25
N ASN A 65 30.22 7.78 -27.11
CA ASN A 65 29.12 7.30 -26.28
C ASN A 65 27.74 7.51 -26.96
N PRO A 66 26.74 6.66 -26.68
CA PRO A 66 25.39 6.84 -27.20
C PRO A 66 24.78 8.11 -26.64
N MET A 67 23.95 8.76 -27.44
CA MET A 67 23.14 9.92 -27.03
C MET A 67 21.69 9.45 -26.87
N GLN A 68 21.18 9.51 -25.66
CA GLN A 68 19.84 9.05 -25.30
C GLN A 68 19.04 10.18 -24.68
N ILE A 69 17.74 10.18 -24.95
CA ILE A 69 16.79 11.14 -24.39
C ILE A 69 15.70 10.35 -23.68
N GLY A 70 15.46 10.66 -22.39
CA GLY A 70 14.39 10.10 -21.58
C GLY A 70 13.02 10.63 -22.04
N LEU A 71 11.99 9.79 -21.91
CA LEU A 71 10.62 10.12 -22.31
C LEU A 71 9.72 10.56 -21.15
N GLY A 72 10.26 10.60 -19.93
CA GLY A 72 9.55 11.01 -18.72
C GLY A 72 9.46 9.89 -17.68
N SER A 73 8.51 10.00 -16.78
CA SER A 73 8.29 9.05 -15.69
C SER A 73 6.83 8.59 -15.63
N MET A 74 6.60 7.45 -15.03
CA MET A 74 5.26 6.92 -14.77
C MET A 74 5.17 6.41 -13.33
N VAL A 75 3.95 6.28 -12.82
CA VAL A 75 3.71 5.56 -11.57
C VAL A 75 3.79 4.07 -11.86
N GLY A 76 4.76 3.39 -11.26
CA GLY A 76 4.96 1.95 -11.43
C GLY A 76 4.06 1.13 -10.51
N ALA A 77 3.91 1.54 -9.25
CA ALA A 77 3.08 0.86 -8.27
C ALA A 77 2.67 1.79 -7.13
N VAL A 78 1.59 1.42 -6.46
CA VAL A 78 1.20 1.98 -5.16
C VAL A 78 1.27 0.85 -4.15
N GLU A 79 2.22 0.94 -3.23
CA GLU A 79 2.48 -0.11 -2.24
C GLU A 79 1.95 0.29 -0.87
N THR A 80 1.35 -0.66 -0.17
CA THR A 80 0.95 -0.47 1.23
C THR A 80 2.05 -0.96 2.16
N ILE A 81 2.48 -0.11 3.09
CA ILE A 81 3.55 -0.40 4.04
C ILE A 81 2.95 -1.02 5.30
N HIS A 82 3.26 -2.30 5.56
CA HIS A 82 2.69 -3.09 6.66
C HIS A 82 3.51 -3.06 7.96
N THR A 83 4.40 -2.08 8.14
CA THR A 83 5.17 -1.96 9.39
C THR A 83 4.25 -1.86 10.60
N GLN A 84 4.64 -2.51 11.71
CA GLN A 84 3.93 -2.43 12.98
C GLN A 84 4.04 -1.01 13.57
N GLY A 85 2.89 -0.41 13.88
CA GLY A 85 2.82 0.85 14.63
C GLY A 85 2.83 0.61 16.13
N THR A 86 2.98 1.69 16.88
CA THR A 86 2.88 1.67 18.34
C THR A 86 1.44 1.33 18.77
N MET A 87 1.28 0.37 19.65
CA MET A 87 0.00 0.08 20.27
C MET A 87 -0.29 1.09 21.38
N GLN A 88 -1.47 1.68 21.35
CA GLN A 88 -1.95 2.61 22.35
C GLN A 88 -3.08 1.96 23.14
N TYR A 89 -2.98 2.06 24.46
CA TYR A 89 -4.05 1.59 25.35
C TYR A 89 -5.24 2.56 25.30
N THR A 90 -6.42 2.05 24.98
CA THR A 90 -7.66 2.84 24.84
C THR A 90 -8.54 2.87 26.10
N GLY A 91 -8.28 1.96 27.04
CA GLY A 91 -9.11 1.77 28.23
C GLY A 91 -10.40 0.98 27.99
N ASN A 92 -10.75 0.67 26.76
CA ASN A 92 -11.90 -0.16 26.43
C ASN A 92 -11.57 -1.64 26.53
N ARG A 93 -12.43 -2.41 27.18
CA ARG A 93 -12.22 -3.85 27.38
C ARG A 93 -12.34 -4.66 26.07
N ASN A 94 -13.09 -4.14 25.11
CA ASN A 94 -13.41 -4.83 23.87
C ASN A 94 -12.49 -4.42 22.72
N ASP A 95 -11.55 -3.49 22.93
CA ASP A 95 -10.60 -3.10 21.90
C ASP A 95 -9.43 -4.07 21.92
N PHE A 96 -8.99 -4.48 20.73
CA PHE A 96 -7.87 -5.39 20.54
C PHE A 96 -6.99 -4.96 19.38
N GLY A 97 -5.73 -5.26 19.46
CA GLY A 97 -4.74 -4.98 18.41
C GLY A 97 -3.94 -6.23 18.07
N ILE A 98 -3.58 -6.37 16.79
CA ILE A 98 -2.70 -7.45 16.34
C ILE A 98 -1.25 -7.00 16.53
N SER A 99 -0.47 -7.78 17.27
CA SER A 99 0.99 -7.68 17.33
C SER A 99 1.60 -8.66 16.34
N GLY A 100 2.27 -8.15 15.32
CA GLY A 100 2.80 -8.95 14.22
C GLY A 100 1.95 -8.87 12.96
N ASP A 101 2.14 -9.83 12.05
CA ASP A 101 1.46 -9.87 10.76
C ASP A 101 0.11 -10.57 10.86
N GLY A 102 -0.91 -10.02 10.20
CA GLY A 102 -2.25 -10.60 10.15
C GLY A 102 -3.35 -9.57 10.06
N TYR A 103 -4.58 -10.04 9.88
CA TYR A 103 -5.80 -9.24 9.81
C TYR A 103 -6.91 -9.91 10.59
N PHE A 104 -7.80 -9.11 11.14
CA PHE A 104 -9.07 -9.60 11.64
C PHE A 104 -9.98 -9.92 10.46
N VAL A 105 -10.69 -11.01 10.57
CA VAL A 105 -11.71 -11.42 9.61
C VAL A 105 -13.04 -10.89 10.11
N VAL A 106 -13.71 -10.11 9.28
CA VAL A 106 -15.07 -9.60 9.58
C VAL A 106 -16.02 -10.02 8.49
N LYS A 107 -17.26 -10.28 8.86
CA LYS A 107 -18.29 -10.75 7.94
C LYS A 107 -19.53 -9.89 8.02
N THR A 108 -20.12 -9.65 6.84
CA THR A 108 -21.46 -9.07 6.72
C THR A 108 -22.26 -9.87 5.70
N GLY A 109 -23.32 -10.54 6.15
CA GLY A 109 -24.08 -11.42 5.27
C GLY A 109 -23.21 -12.52 4.65
N ALA A 110 -23.07 -12.50 3.32
CA ALA A 110 -22.25 -13.47 2.56
C ALA A 110 -20.79 -13.04 2.37
N ASP A 111 -20.49 -11.74 2.54
CA ASP A 111 -19.16 -11.19 2.21
C ASP A 111 -18.22 -11.23 3.40
N THR A 112 -16.95 -11.54 3.12
CA THR A 112 -15.88 -11.60 4.11
C THR A 112 -14.85 -10.50 3.79
N PHE A 113 -14.52 -9.69 4.80
CA PHE A 113 -13.53 -8.62 4.70
C PHE A 113 -12.41 -8.82 5.71
N TYR A 114 -11.27 -8.20 5.43
CA TYR A 114 -10.09 -8.24 6.29
C TYR A 114 -9.77 -6.82 6.77
N THR A 115 -9.59 -6.67 8.09
CA THR A 115 -9.30 -5.38 8.70
C THR A 115 -8.22 -5.49 9.77
N ARG A 116 -7.52 -4.39 10.02
CA ARG A 116 -6.65 -4.24 11.20
C ARG A 116 -7.27 -3.36 12.30
N ALA A 117 -8.41 -2.77 12.03
CA ALA A 117 -9.14 -2.04 13.06
C ALA A 117 -9.64 -3.02 14.12
N GLY A 118 -9.30 -2.77 15.37
CA GLY A 118 -9.68 -3.62 16.50
C GLY A 118 -10.62 -2.93 17.49
N SER A 119 -11.27 -1.85 17.07
CA SER A 119 -12.30 -1.17 17.86
C SER A 119 -13.61 -1.94 17.74
N ALA A 120 -13.95 -2.70 18.78
CA ALA A 120 -15.12 -3.56 18.80
C ALA A 120 -16.14 -3.13 19.86
N THR A 121 -17.41 -3.32 19.53
CA THR A 121 -18.52 -3.18 20.45
C THR A 121 -19.28 -4.51 20.55
N MET A 122 -19.95 -4.74 21.65
CA MET A 122 -20.76 -5.95 21.82
C MET A 122 -22.22 -5.62 21.47
N ASP A 123 -22.79 -6.43 20.59
CA ASP A 123 -24.22 -6.35 20.24
C ASP A 123 -25.09 -7.02 21.30
N SER A 124 -26.42 -6.74 21.27
CA SER A 124 -27.42 -7.37 22.14
C SER A 124 -27.44 -8.91 22.05
N GLY A 125 -27.00 -9.45 20.91
CA GLY A 125 -26.82 -10.89 20.67
C GLY A 125 -25.52 -11.49 21.22
N GLY A 126 -24.64 -10.67 21.85
CA GLY A 126 -23.35 -11.11 22.34
C GLY A 126 -22.26 -11.27 21.26
N ASN A 127 -22.49 -10.78 20.07
CA ASN A 127 -21.49 -10.79 19.01
C ASN A 127 -20.59 -9.55 19.12
N LEU A 128 -19.31 -9.74 18.83
CA LEU A 128 -18.36 -8.64 18.65
C LEU A 128 -18.55 -8.04 17.26
N VAL A 129 -18.91 -6.75 17.22
CA VAL A 129 -19.13 -6.03 15.98
C VAL A 129 -18.16 -4.86 15.87
N MET A 130 -17.76 -4.55 14.66
CA MET A 130 -16.88 -3.40 14.36
C MET A 130 -17.64 -2.11 14.59
N SER A 131 -17.09 -1.22 15.42
CA SER A 131 -17.68 0.09 15.71
C SER A 131 -17.93 0.89 14.45
N GLY A 132 -19.16 1.33 14.24
CA GLY A 132 -19.58 2.20 13.13
C GLY A 132 -20.02 1.50 11.86
N MET A 133 -19.63 0.24 11.60
CA MET A 133 -20.03 -0.50 10.39
C MET A 133 -20.93 -1.71 10.67
N GLY A 134 -20.97 -2.20 11.91
CA GLY A 134 -21.80 -3.35 12.27
C GLY A 134 -21.33 -4.71 11.72
N TYR A 135 -20.08 -4.78 11.20
CA TYR A 135 -19.51 -6.04 10.71
C TYR A 135 -19.14 -6.94 11.87
N ILE A 136 -19.48 -8.22 11.80
CA ILE A 136 -19.25 -9.19 12.87
C ILE A 136 -17.85 -9.77 12.74
N TYR A 137 -17.04 -9.65 13.82
CA TYR A 137 -15.74 -10.31 13.89
C TYR A 137 -15.91 -11.82 13.91
N GLN A 138 -15.14 -12.48 13.04
CA GLN A 138 -15.12 -13.94 12.96
C GLN A 138 -14.00 -14.49 13.83
N GLY A 139 -14.30 -15.59 14.53
CA GLY A 139 -13.36 -16.27 15.38
C GLY A 139 -13.80 -17.71 15.65
N TYR A 140 -12.94 -18.47 16.27
CA TYR A 140 -13.29 -19.81 16.72
C TYR A 140 -13.94 -19.76 18.09
N LYS A 141 -15.14 -20.31 18.21
CA LYS A 141 -15.80 -20.48 19.50
C LYS A 141 -15.12 -21.64 20.21
N MET A 142 -14.50 -21.39 21.36
CA MET A 142 -14.06 -22.51 22.21
C MET A 142 -15.30 -23.31 22.62
N SER A 143 -15.45 -24.50 22.05
CA SER A 143 -16.39 -25.49 22.57
C SER A 143 -15.73 -26.06 23.84
N LYS A 144 -16.38 -25.81 24.97
CA LYS A 144 -15.99 -26.46 26.21
C LYS A 144 -16.45 -27.92 26.10
N ASP A 145 -15.63 -28.76 25.48
CA ASP A 145 -15.85 -30.19 25.50
C ASP A 145 -15.56 -30.67 26.93
N PRO A 146 -16.54 -31.24 27.64
CA PRO A 146 -16.35 -31.67 29.04
C PRO A 146 -15.34 -32.80 29.16
N THR A 147 -14.95 -33.44 28.06
CA THR A 147 -14.01 -34.57 28.01
C THR A 147 -12.59 -34.21 27.57
N ASP A 148 -12.36 -33.04 27.01
CA ASP A 148 -11.02 -32.60 26.54
C ASP A 148 -10.79 -31.11 26.81
N PRO A 149 -10.21 -30.77 28.00
CA PRO A 149 -9.97 -29.36 28.36
C PRO A 149 -8.88 -28.69 27.54
N THR A 150 -8.25 -29.39 26.59
CA THR A 150 -7.18 -28.87 25.71
C THR A 150 -7.62 -28.61 24.27
N LYS A 151 -8.88 -28.85 23.92
CA LYS A 151 -9.47 -28.56 22.60
C LYS A 151 -10.56 -27.55 22.67
#